data_6654997ec0f92d35fcb975513acf0ddf
#
_entry.id   6654997ec0f92d35fcb975513acf0ddf
#
_cell.length_a   1.000
_cell.length_b   1.000
_cell.length_c   1.000
_cell.angle_alpha   90.00
_cell.angle_beta   90.00
_cell.angle_gamma   90.00
#
_symmetry.space_group_name_H-M   'P 1'
#
loop_
_entity.id
_entity.type
_entity.pdbx_description
1 polymer ?
#
loop_
_entity_poly.entity_id
_entity_poly.type
_entity_poly.pdbx_seq_one_letter_code
_entity_poly.pdbx_strand_id
1 'polypeptide(L)'
;MASTPDGSVDYPLCTTPDPGGWQEVVPGVLWIRLSLPFQLDHINVWALDGGAAGWTLVDCGLGDPRSRAVWEGLLRDALGGRPVERVVATHFHPDHIGAAAWLVERTGAGFATSLTEWLFARTLSAGNDAAADVVVEDFYRRCGLDEEALASLLARKGAYSRGVPAVPATLTRLRAGDRLRVGDRDWTVIGGSGHTAEPVSLHRPADAAGPDLLISGDQILPRISPNISVWPSEPDADPLADYLASLEGWNALPADTLVLPSHGRPFHGLHRRAGDLARHHAERLAEIESLCVDPQTAATVTRALFPRPLDPQQMLFAVGEAVAHLNHLIGKGRLERLAGRHDGMPAADLYRRPDVTGPA
;
A
#
# COMPACT_ATOMS: atom_id res chain seq x y z
N MET A 1 -5.80 9.64 -5.21
CA MET A 1 -4.87 10.07 -4.15
C MET A 1 -4.85 11.59 -4.11
N ALA A 2 -5.21 12.19 -2.96
CA ALA A 2 -5.15 13.64 -2.77
C ALA A 2 -3.72 14.02 -2.34
N SER A 3 -3.19 15.14 -2.85
CA SER A 3 -1.91 15.70 -2.38
C SER A 3 -2.18 16.60 -1.18
N THR A 4 -1.48 16.35 -0.07
CA THR A 4 -1.44 17.29 1.06
C THR A 4 -0.56 18.50 0.75
N PRO A 5 -0.77 19.66 1.40
CA PRO A 5 0.04 20.86 1.18
C PRO A 5 1.54 20.56 1.41
N ASP A 6 2.37 21.12 0.53
CA ASP A 6 3.83 21.05 0.62
C ASP A 6 4.29 21.91 1.81
N GLY A 7 4.61 21.32 2.95
CA GLY A 7 5.03 22.05 4.16
C GLY A 7 5.06 21.21 5.44
N SER A 8 4.49 20.01 5.41
CA SER A 8 4.46 19.14 6.60
C SER A 8 5.75 18.32 6.80
N VAL A 9 6.57 18.17 5.75
CA VAL A 9 7.77 17.32 5.75
C VAL A 9 8.99 18.09 5.23
N ASP A 10 10.17 17.70 5.73
CA ASP A 10 11.45 18.25 5.31
C ASP A 10 12.23 17.23 4.48
N TYR A 11 12.73 17.63 3.31
CA TYR A 11 13.47 16.76 2.40
C TYR A 11 14.97 16.99 2.54
N PRO A 12 15.73 16.11 3.25
CA PRO A 12 17.15 16.33 3.50
C PRO A 12 18.04 16.13 2.28
N LEU A 13 17.56 15.40 1.27
CA LEU A 13 18.32 15.13 0.05
C LEU A 13 17.95 16.11 -1.07
N CYS A 14 18.95 16.73 -1.69
CA CYS A 14 18.75 17.69 -2.79
C CYS A 14 18.47 17.01 -4.12
N THR A 15 18.94 15.77 -4.31
CA THR A 15 18.84 15.01 -5.55
C THR A 15 17.93 13.80 -5.40
N THR A 16 17.42 13.33 -6.52
CA THR A 16 16.62 12.09 -6.64
C THR A 16 17.31 11.24 -7.71
N PRO A 17 17.47 9.92 -7.48
CA PRO A 17 17.99 9.05 -8.52
C PRO A 17 17.14 9.09 -9.78
N ASP A 18 17.81 9.05 -10.94
CA ASP A 18 17.12 8.86 -12.21
C ASP A 18 16.40 7.50 -12.25
N PRO A 19 15.40 7.32 -13.12
CA PRO A 19 14.76 6.01 -13.30
C PRO A 19 15.78 4.91 -13.63
N GLY A 20 15.83 3.85 -12.82
CA GLY A 20 16.83 2.78 -12.91
C GLY A 20 18.17 3.14 -12.26
N GLY A 21 18.31 4.36 -11.74
CA GLY A 21 19.49 4.82 -11.01
C GLY A 21 19.41 4.55 -9.50
N TRP A 22 20.48 4.91 -8.82
CA TRP A 22 20.63 4.74 -7.38
C TRP A 22 21.54 5.82 -6.76
N GLN A 23 21.39 6.03 -5.46
CA GLN A 23 22.31 6.84 -4.63
C GLN A 23 22.34 6.31 -3.20
N GLU A 24 23.46 6.51 -2.52
CA GLU A 24 23.56 6.23 -1.09
C GLU A 24 22.91 7.36 -0.29
N VAL A 25 21.98 7.00 0.62
CA VAL A 25 21.26 7.96 1.48
C VAL A 25 22.01 8.16 2.80
N VAL A 26 22.42 7.08 3.39
CA VAL A 26 23.33 7.02 4.56
C VAL A 26 24.26 5.84 4.35
N PRO A 27 25.40 5.76 5.03
CA PRO A 27 26.37 4.66 4.84
C PRO A 27 25.70 3.29 4.94
N GLY A 28 25.78 2.52 3.83
CA GLY A 28 25.23 1.18 3.70
C GLY A 28 23.73 1.13 3.40
N VAL A 29 23.08 2.23 3.01
CA VAL A 29 21.69 2.23 2.55
C VAL A 29 21.59 2.93 1.19
N LEU A 30 21.28 2.15 0.16
CA LEU A 30 21.08 2.66 -1.19
C LEU A 30 19.59 2.89 -1.45
N TRP A 31 19.28 4.04 -2.00
CA TRP A 31 18.00 4.37 -2.60
C TRP A 31 18.05 4.05 -4.09
N ILE A 32 17.30 3.08 -4.52
CA ILE A 32 17.13 2.66 -5.92
C ILE A 32 15.75 3.12 -6.38
N ARG A 33 15.66 3.67 -7.58
CA ARG A 33 14.38 4.13 -8.13
C ARG A 33 14.03 3.37 -9.41
N LEU A 34 12.89 2.64 -9.38
CA LEU A 34 12.39 1.91 -10.53
C LEU A 34 11.19 2.64 -11.13
N SER A 35 11.06 2.64 -12.47
CA SER A 35 9.92 3.25 -13.16
C SER A 35 8.69 2.36 -13.09
N LEU A 36 7.51 3.00 -12.94
CA LEU A 36 6.20 2.37 -13.05
C LEU A 36 5.43 2.94 -14.26
N PRO A 37 4.62 2.13 -14.93
CA PRO A 37 3.82 2.56 -16.10
C PRO A 37 2.49 3.20 -15.67
N PHE A 38 2.45 3.95 -14.56
CA PHE A 38 1.27 4.54 -13.96
C PHE A 38 1.44 6.04 -13.74
N GLN A 39 0.40 6.75 -13.24
CA GLN A 39 0.55 8.13 -12.79
C GLN A 39 1.52 8.24 -11.60
N LEU A 40 1.53 7.25 -10.71
CA LEU A 40 2.59 7.04 -9.74
C LEU A 40 3.77 6.40 -10.48
N ASP A 41 4.67 7.23 -11.00
CA ASP A 41 5.64 6.90 -12.04
C ASP A 41 6.86 6.11 -11.56
N HIS A 42 6.98 5.88 -10.25
CA HIS A 42 8.15 5.21 -9.67
C HIS A 42 7.83 4.48 -8.36
N ILE A 43 8.68 3.51 -8.05
CA ILE A 43 8.84 2.95 -6.71
C ILE A 43 10.28 3.08 -6.26
N ASN A 44 10.48 3.36 -4.98
CA ASN A 44 11.76 3.29 -4.30
C ASN A 44 11.98 1.90 -3.73
N VAL A 45 13.11 1.32 -4.05
CA VAL A 45 13.61 0.08 -3.48
C VAL A 45 14.82 0.40 -2.62
N TRP A 46 14.94 -0.22 -1.47
CA TRP A 46 16.05 0.03 -0.55
C TRP A 46 16.98 -1.17 -0.53
N ALA A 47 18.28 -0.93 -0.78
CA ALA A 47 19.31 -1.96 -0.62
C ALA A 47 20.12 -1.67 0.64
N LEU A 48 20.17 -2.64 1.54
CA LEU A 48 20.83 -2.55 2.84
C LEU A 48 22.10 -3.40 2.82
N ASP A 49 23.23 -2.78 3.09
CA ASP A 49 24.53 -3.44 3.08
C ASP A 49 24.71 -4.33 4.32
N GLY A 50 24.80 -5.64 4.10
CA GLY A 50 25.08 -6.66 5.11
C GLY A 50 26.56 -7.06 5.19
N GLY A 51 27.47 -6.26 4.62
CA GLY A 51 28.90 -6.57 4.63
C GLY A 51 29.20 -7.86 3.87
N ALA A 52 29.89 -8.80 4.50
CA ALA A 52 30.24 -10.09 3.90
C ALA A 52 29.03 -10.97 3.56
N ALA A 53 27.89 -10.79 4.24
CA ALA A 53 26.65 -11.52 3.96
C ALA A 53 26.00 -11.10 2.64
N GLY A 54 26.31 -9.90 2.12
CA GLY A 54 25.71 -9.36 0.91
C GLY A 54 24.62 -8.35 1.20
N TRP A 55 23.72 -8.15 0.24
CA TRP A 55 22.68 -7.14 0.30
C TRP A 55 21.33 -7.72 0.75
N THR A 56 20.60 -6.97 1.57
CA THR A 56 19.17 -7.18 1.78
C THR A 56 18.41 -6.14 0.98
N LEU A 57 17.54 -6.57 0.07
CA LEU A 57 16.66 -5.71 -0.72
C LEU A 57 15.31 -5.57 -0.02
N VAL A 58 14.78 -4.36 0.05
CA VAL A 58 13.42 -4.10 0.55
C VAL A 58 12.59 -3.56 -0.59
N ASP A 59 11.57 -4.30 -0.98
CA ASP A 59 10.78 -4.20 -2.20
C ASP A 59 11.59 -4.47 -3.48
N CYS A 60 10.93 -4.59 -4.63
CA CYS A 60 11.62 -5.07 -5.82
C CYS A 60 11.03 -4.61 -7.18
N GLY A 61 9.97 -3.82 -7.19
CA GLY A 61 9.33 -3.39 -8.42
C GLY A 61 8.44 -4.46 -9.07
N LEU A 62 7.93 -4.15 -10.26
CA LEU A 62 7.10 -5.05 -11.05
C LEU A 62 7.88 -6.26 -11.56
N GLY A 63 7.19 -7.40 -11.73
CA GLY A 63 7.77 -8.63 -12.28
C GLY A 63 7.89 -8.66 -13.82
N ASP A 64 7.81 -7.52 -14.49
CA ASP A 64 7.83 -7.40 -15.94
C ASP A 64 9.26 -7.47 -16.54
N PRO A 65 9.40 -7.71 -17.85
CA PRO A 65 10.70 -7.79 -18.50
C PRO A 65 11.54 -6.50 -18.40
N ARG A 66 10.90 -5.33 -18.35
CA ARG A 66 11.59 -4.03 -18.24
C ARG A 66 12.25 -3.90 -16.87
N SER A 67 11.51 -4.17 -15.80
CA SER A 67 12.04 -4.15 -14.43
C SER A 67 13.18 -5.16 -14.25
N ARG A 68 13.06 -6.37 -14.81
CA ARG A 68 14.14 -7.38 -14.79
C ARG A 68 15.40 -6.91 -15.51
N ALA A 69 15.27 -6.26 -16.67
CA ALA A 69 16.43 -5.72 -17.39
C ALA A 69 17.15 -4.63 -16.58
N VAL A 70 16.42 -3.77 -15.87
CA VAL A 70 17.00 -2.77 -14.96
C VAL A 70 17.73 -3.47 -13.80
N TRP A 71 17.13 -4.51 -13.20
CA TRP A 71 17.75 -5.27 -12.12
C TRP A 71 19.05 -5.95 -12.52
N GLU A 72 19.19 -6.47 -13.75
CA GLU A 72 20.48 -7.03 -14.21
C GLU A 72 21.61 -5.99 -14.18
N GLY A 73 21.32 -4.73 -14.51
CA GLY A 73 22.27 -3.64 -14.36
C GLY A 73 22.56 -3.31 -12.89
N LEU A 74 21.51 -3.18 -12.07
CA LEU A 74 21.64 -2.83 -10.65
C LEU A 74 22.44 -3.87 -9.86
N LEU A 75 22.21 -5.18 -10.10
CA LEU A 75 22.95 -6.27 -9.46
C LEU A 75 24.45 -6.16 -9.73
N ARG A 76 24.85 -5.78 -10.94
CA ARG A 76 26.25 -5.61 -11.33
C ARG A 76 26.83 -4.29 -10.82
N ASP A 77 26.15 -3.18 -11.08
CA ASP A 77 26.70 -1.84 -10.95
C ASP A 77 26.44 -1.22 -9.57
N ALA A 78 25.19 -1.20 -9.11
CA ALA A 78 24.81 -0.64 -7.79
C ALA A 78 25.25 -1.55 -6.64
N LEU A 79 25.04 -2.85 -6.79
CA LEU A 79 25.39 -3.84 -5.77
C LEU A 79 26.79 -4.43 -5.92
N GLY A 80 27.52 -3.99 -6.97
CA GLY A 80 28.90 -4.38 -7.21
C GLY A 80 29.12 -5.87 -7.46
N GLY A 81 28.12 -6.58 -7.98
CA GLY A 81 28.17 -8.04 -8.17
C GLY A 81 28.20 -8.84 -6.86
N ARG A 82 28.04 -8.21 -5.71
CA ARG A 82 28.00 -8.88 -4.41
C ARG A 82 26.72 -9.70 -4.25
N PRO A 83 26.72 -10.76 -3.44
CA PRO A 83 25.53 -11.57 -3.18
C PRO A 83 24.34 -10.74 -2.70
N VAL A 84 23.13 -11.16 -3.05
CA VAL A 84 21.90 -10.74 -2.38
C VAL A 84 21.51 -11.84 -1.39
N GLU A 85 21.54 -11.53 -0.11
CA GLU A 85 21.19 -12.46 0.97
C GLU A 85 19.69 -12.68 1.03
N ARG A 86 18.94 -11.59 0.88
CA ARG A 86 17.50 -11.60 1.12
C ARG A 86 16.75 -10.54 0.31
N VAL A 87 15.53 -10.87 -0.10
CA VAL A 87 14.53 -9.94 -0.61
C VAL A 87 13.40 -9.87 0.42
N VAL A 88 13.10 -8.68 0.90
CA VAL A 88 11.95 -8.38 1.78
C VAL A 88 10.90 -7.69 0.94
N ALA A 89 9.65 -8.17 0.93
CA ALA A 89 8.54 -7.39 0.41
C ALA A 89 7.79 -6.74 1.59
N THR A 90 7.54 -5.44 1.51
CA THR A 90 6.79 -4.73 2.54
C THR A 90 5.33 -5.19 2.54
N HIS A 91 4.75 -5.39 1.36
CA HIS A 91 3.39 -5.89 1.18
C HIS A 91 3.19 -6.49 -0.23
N PHE A 92 1.96 -6.98 -0.50
CA PHE A 92 1.67 -7.78 -1.70
C PHE A 92 1.45 -6.97 -2.99
N HIS A 93 1.39 -5.64 -2.99
CA HIS A 93 1.13 -4.87 -4.21
C HIS A 93 2.19 -5.14 -5.28
N PRO A 94 1.79 -5.11 -6.58
CA PRO A 94 2.65 -5.56 -7.66
C PRO A 94 3.99 -4.85 -7.78
N ASP A 95 4.04 -3.58 -7.47
CA ASP A 95 5.26 -2.76 -7.53
C ASP A 95 6.22 -3.02 -6.35
N HIS A 96 5.76 -3.73 -5.31
CA HIS A 96 6.57 -4.11 -4.15
C HIS A 96 7.08 -5.55 -4.25
N ILE A 97 6.23 -6.52 -4.59
CA ILE A 97 6.56 -7.95 -4.60
C ILE A 97 6.80 -8.52 -6.01
N GLY A 98 6.50 -7.76 -7.06
CA GLY A 98 6.38 -8.27 -8.42
C GLY A 98 7.60 -9.00 -8.96
N ALA A 99 8.80 -8.46 -8.75
CA ALA A 99 10.05 -9.08 -9.20
C ALA A 99 10.66 -10.07 -8.19
N ALA A 100 10.03 -10.29 -7.01
CA ALA A 100 10.63 -11.07 -5.92
C ALA A 100 11.00 -12.51 -6.34
N ALA A 101 10.10 -13.23 -7.01
CA ALA A 101 10.38 -14.60 -7.42
C ALA A 101 11.55 -14.67 -8.41
N TRP A 102 11.61 -13.76 -9.37
CA TRP A 102 12.71 -13.67 -10.32
C TRP A 102 14.04 -13.32 -9.63
N LEU A 103 14.04 -12.37 -8.68
CA LEU A 103 15.24 -12.01 -7.91
C LEU A 103 15.74 -13.21 -7.08
N VAL A 104 14.84 -13.91 -6.40
CA VAL A 104 15.19 -15.11 -5.61
C VAL A 104 15.81 -16.19 -6.51
N GLU A 105 15.19 -16.47 -7.67
CA GLU A 105 15.73 -17.43 -8.63
C GLU A 105 17.08 -16.98 -9.19
N ARG A 106 17.22 -15.71 -9.53
CA ARG A 106 18.42 -15.13 -10.15
C ARG A 106 19.62 -15.04 -9.22
N THR A 107 19.40 -14.84 -7.91
CA THR A 107 20.46 -14.55 -6.94
C THR A 107 20.66 -15.65 -5.90
N GLY A 108 19.71 -16.57 -5.75
CA GLY A 108 19.69 -17.54 -4.65
C GLY A 108 19.30 -16.95 -3.30
N ALA A 109 18.78 -15.69 -3.27
CA ALA A 109 18.39 -14.99 -2.06
C ALA A 109 17.24 -15.69 -1.31
N GLY A 110 17.19 -15.54 0.01
CA GLY A 110 15.98 -15.83 0.78
C GLY A 110 14.87 -14.81 0.51
N PHE A 111 13.62 -15.19 0.79
CA PHE A 111 12.47 -14.27 0.68
C PHE A 111 11.80 -14.11 2.04
N ALA A 112 11.44 -12.86 2.40
CA ALA A 112 10.78 -12.54 3.66
C ALA A 112 9.65 -11.52 3.48
N THR A 113 8.54 -11.74 4.16
CA THR A 113 7.40 -10.81 4.31
C THR A 113 6.47 -11.36 5.41
N SER A 114 5.33 -10.72 5.69
CA SER A 114 4.30 -11.30 6.56
C SER A 114 3.60 -12.48 5.89
N LEU A 115 2.94 -13.32 6.70
CA LEU A 115 2.23 -14.49 6.15
C LEU A 115 1.02 -14.06 5.32
N THR A 116 0.30 -13.07 5.78
CA THR A 116 -0.90 -12.57 5.11
C THR A 116 -0.56 -11.98 3.75
N GLU A 117 0.46 -11.15 3.65
CA GLU A 117 0.91 -10.55 2.38
C GLU A 117 1.36 -11.61 1.38
N TRP A 118 2.09 -12.65 1.84
CA TRP A 118 2.50 -13.75 0.99
C TRP A 118 1.32 -14.57 0.46
N LEU A 119 0.31 -14.87 1.33
CA LEU A 119 -0.87 -15.61 0.93
C LEU A 119 -1.73 -14.83 -0.07
N PHE A 120 -1.93 -13.52 0.17
CA PHE A 120 -2.63 -12.65 -0.78
C PHE A 120 -1.92 -12.62 -2.14
N ALA A 121 -0.60 -12.38 -2.14
CA ALA A 121 0.17 -12.38 -3.38
C ALA A 121 0.03 -13.70 -4.15
N ARG A 122 0.12 -14.85 -3.48
CA ARG A 122 -0.02 -16.16 -4.09
C ARG A 122 -1.41 -16.40 -4.66
N THR A 123 -2.45 -16.04 -3.90
CA THR A 123 -3.85 -16.19 -4.33
C THR A 123 -4.14 -15.34 -5.56
N LEU A 124 -3.76 -14.06 -5.53
CA LEU A 124 -3.99 -13.14 -6.64
C LEU A 124 -3.15 -13.46 -7.88
N SER A 125 -1.91 -13.93 -7.69
CA SER A 125 -1.02 -14.34 -8.77
C SER A 125 -1.49 -15.64 -9.46
N ALA A 126 -2.13 -16.56 -8.73
CA ALA A 126 -2.66 -17.80 -9.29
C ALA A 126 -3.79 -17.52 -10.29
N GLY A 127 -4.56 -16.47 -10.11
CA GLY A 127 -5.68 -16.11 -10.99
C GLY A 127 -6.74 -17.21 -11.11
N ASN A 128 -7.76 -16.98 -11.93
CA ASN A 128 -8.75 -17.99 -12.35
C ASN A 128 -9.58 -18.66 -11.24
N ASP A 129 -10.05 -17.87 -10.27
CA ASP A 129 -11.10 -18.33 -9.35
C ASP A 129 -12.45 -17.77 -9.77
N ALA A 130 -13.29 -18.63 -10.43
CA ALA A 130 -14.62 -18.25 -10.89
C ALA A 130 -15.55 -17.86 -9.72
N ALA A 131 -15.34 -18.44 -8.53
CA ALA A 131 -16.13 -18.07 -7.35
C ALA A 131 -15.73 -16.68 -6.85
N ALA A 132 -14.44 -16.35 -6.86
CA ALA A 132 -13.96 -15.02 -6.54
C ALA A 132 -14.46 -13.96 -7.53
N ASP A 133 -14.55 -14.31 -8.83
CA ASP A 133 -15.12 -13.41 -9.86
C ASP A 133 -16.57 -13.02 -9.56
N VAL A 134 -17.40 -13.96 -9.12
CA VAL A 134 -18.79 -13.68 -8.74
C VAL A 134 -18.85 -12.75 -7.53
N VAL A 135 -17.99 -12.95 -6.53
CA VAL A 135 -17.90 -12.09 -5.35
C VAL A 135 -17.47 -10.67 -5.74
N VAL A 136 -16.49 -10.54 -6.63
CA VAL A 136 -16.01 -9.24 -7.15
C VAL A 136 -17.14 -8.53 -7.89
N GLU A 137 -17.84 -9.22 -8.80
CA GLU A 137 -18.95 -8.66 -9.57
C GLU A 137 -20.09 -8.18 -8.65
N ASP A 138 -20.53 -9.02 -7.70
CA ASP A 138 -21.58 -8.69 -6.74
C ASP A 138 -21.18 -7.48 -5.87
N PHE A 139 -19.95 -7.44 -5.37
CA PHE A 139 -19.46 -6.33 -4.58
C PHE A 139 -19.58 -4.99 -5.33
N TYR A 140 -19.06 -4.91 -6.55
CA TYR A 140 -19.10 -3.65 -7.31
C TYR A 140 -20.51 -3.29 -7.80
N ARG A 141 -21.36 -4.27 -8.08
CA ARG A 141 -22.78 -4.02 -8.36
C ARG A 141 -23.50 -3.44 -7.15
N ARG A 142 -23.23 -3.97 -5.96
CA ARG A 142 -23.73 -3.41 -4.69
C ARG A 142 -23.19 -2.03 -4.39
N CYS A 143 -21.99 -1.69 -4.84
CA CYS A 143 -21.45 -0.33 -4.76
C CYS A 143 -22.20 0.68 -5.67
N GLY A 144 -23.03 0.20 -6.62
CA GLY A 144 -23.80 1.03 -7.53
C GLY A 144 -23.03 1.45 -8.79
N LEU A 145 -22.06 0.66 -9.23
CA LEU A 145 -21.45 0.84 -10.55
C LEU A 145 -22.47 0.47 -11.63
N ASP A 146 -22.51 1.29 -12.69
CA ASP A 146 -23.27 0.94 -13.89
C ASP A 146 -22.60 -0.19 -14.67
N GLU A 147 -23.35 -0.80 -15.60
CA GLU A 147 -22.89 -1.97 -16.34
C GLU A 147 -21.63 -1.69 -17.19
N GLU A 148 -21.44 -0.45 -17.68
CA GLU A 148 -20.26 -0.08 -18.46
C GLU A 148 -19.00 -0.03 -17.56
N ALA A 149 -19.10 0.63 -16.40
CA ALA A 149 -18.01 0.69 -15.42
C ALA A 149 -17.68 -0.72 -14.89
N LEU A 150 -18.70 -1.52 -14.59
CA LEU A 150 -18.52 -2.90 -14.15
C LEU A 150 -17.82 -3.77 -15.21
N ALA A 151 -18.29 -3.75 -16.46
CA ALA A 151 -17.66 -4.48 -17.55
C ALA A 151 -16.21 -4.06 -17.78
N SER A 152 -15.93 -2.75 -17.72
CA SER A 152 -14.58 -2.20 -17.83
C SER A 152 -13.64 -2.67 -16.71
N LEU A 153 -14.17 -2.80 -15.49
CA LEU A 153 -13.44 -3.31 -14.33
C LEU A 153 -13.16 -4.81 -14.46
N LEU A 154 -14.17 -5.59 -14.84
CA LEU A 154 -14.03 -7.05 -15.03
C LEU A 154 -13.09 -7.41 -16.17
N ALA A 155 -12.99 -6.58 -17.21
CA ALA A 155 -12.04 -6.76 -18.31
C ALA A 155 -10.57 -6.72 -17.87
N ARG A 156 -10.29 -6.27 -16.64
CA ARG A 156 -8.93 -6.21 -16.05
C ARG A 156 -8.48 -7.51 -15.37
N LYS A 157 -9.25 -8.58 -15.48
CA LYS A 157 -8.84 -9.90 -14.95
C LYS A 157 -7.39 -10.22 -15.32
N GLY A 158 -6.64 -10.76 -14.35
CA GLY A 158 -5.23 -11.07 -14.52
C GLY A 158 -4.30 -9.85 -14.53
N ALA A 159 -4.78 -8.63 -14.20
CA ALA A 159 -3.89 -7.47 -14.09
C ALA A 159 -2.82 -7.68 -13.01
N TYR A 160 -3.20 -8.29 -11.88
CA TYR A 160 -2.26 -8.59 -10.81
C TYR A 160 -1.18 -9.59 -11.25
N SER A 161 -1.55 -10.71 -11.87
CA SER A 161 -0.58 -11.74 -12.32
C SER A 161 0.36 -11.24 -13.43
N ARG A 162 -0.02 -10.20 -14.18
CA ARG A 162 0.91 -9.54 -15.12
C ARG A 162 2.01 -8.76 -14.39
N GLY A 163 1.68 -8.12 -13.26
CA GLY A 163 2.64 -7.41 -12.41
C GLY A 163 3.43 -8.35 -11.48
N VAL A 164 2.81 -9.45 -11.06
CA VAL A 164 3.36 -10.49 -10.18
C VAL A 164 3.23 -11.86 -10.85
N PRO A 165 4.09 -12.18 -11.83
CA PRO A 165 3.99 -13.43 -12.59
C PRO A 165 4.21 -14.68 -11.74
N ALA A 166 4.96 -14.56 -10.66
CA ALA A 166 5.22 -15.62 -9.70
C ALA A 166 5.54 -15.02 -8.32
N VAL A 167 5.26 -15.79 -7.27
CA VAL A 167 5.59 -15.48 -5.88
C VAL A 167 6.56 -16.54 -5.37
N PRO A 168 7.62 -16.19 -4.59
CA PRO A 168 8.53 -17.17 -4.05
C PRO A 168 7.81 -18.30 -3.32
N ALA A 169 8.21 -19.55 -3.56
CA ALA A 169 7.56 -20.74 -3.01
C ALA A 169 7.78 -20.89 -1.49
N THR A 170 8.90 -20.38 -0.99
CA THR A 170 9.28 -20.43 0.43
C THR A 170 9.30 -19.03 1.03
N LEU A 171 9.03 -18.94 2.32
CA LEU A 171 8.89 -17.71 3.07
C LEU A 171 9.66 -17.79 4.39
N THR A 172 10.47 -16.78 4.69
CA THR A 172 10.83 -16.42 6.07
C THR A 172 9.77 -15.44 6.57
N ARG A 173 8.90 -15.91 7.44
CA ARG A 173 7.82 -15.06 7.96
C ARG A 173 8.37 -13.97 8.87
N LEU A 174 7.96 -12.71 8.59
CA LEU A 174 8.16 -11.55 9.46
C LEU A 174 6.90 -11.28 10.29
N ARG A 175 7.10 -10.89 11.54
CA ARG A 175 6.04 -10.46 12.47
C ARG A 175 6.43 -9.15 13.12
N ALA A 176 5.47 -8.36 13.53
CA ALA A 176 5.72 -7.18 14.35
C ALA A 176 6.57 -7.53 15.58
N GLY A 177 7.63 -6.76 15.81
CA GLY A 177 8.59 -6.96 16.90
C GLY A 177 9.76 -7.90 16.56
N ASP A 178 9.71 -8.61 15.43
CA ASP A 178 10.86 -9.43 14.99
C ASP A 178 12.08 -8.56 14.71
N ARG A 179 13.27 -9.15 14.90
CA ARG A 179 14.54 -8.54 14.52
C ARG A 179 15.02 -9.11 13.21
N LEU A 180 15.22 -8.26 12.23
CA LEU A 180 15.84 -8.59 10.96
C LEU A 180 17.31 -8.16 11.02
N ARG A 181 18.22 -9.13 11.11
CA ARG A 181 19.66 -8.86 11.08
C ARG A 181 20.13 -8.59 9.65
N VAL A 182 20.83 -7.47 9.44
CA VAL A 182 21.48 -7.09 8.19
C VAL A 182 22.94 -6.72 8.52
N GLY A 183 23.87 -7.60 8.21
CA GLY A 183 25.25 -7.46 8.64
C GLY A 183 25.40 -7.42 10.16
N ASP A 184 25.93 -6.31 10.66
CA ASP A 184 26.10 -6.06 12.10
C ASP A 184 24.95 -5.24 12.72
N ARG A 185 23.92 -4.87 11.92
CA ARG A 185 22.81 -4.01 12.32
C ARG A 185 21.52 -4.77 12.48
N ASP A 186 20.75 -4.42 13.50
CA ASP A 186 19.41 -4.94 13.73
C ASP A 186 18.36 -3.96 13.25
N TRP A 187 17.41 -4.45 12.45
CA TRP A 187 16.20 -3.75 12.05
C TRP A 187 15.01 -4.39 12.76
N THR A 188 14.19 -3.58 13.39
CA THR A 188 12.95 -4.06 14.02
C THR A 188 11.81 -4.01 13.01
N VAL A 189 11.08 -5.11 12.88
CA VAL A 189 9.88 -5.18 12.06
C VAL A 189 8.73 -4.46 12.78
N ILE A 190 8.14 -3.47 12.13
CA ILE A 190 6.93 -2.80 12.59
C ILE A 190 5.79 -3.30 11.70
N GLY A 191 4.76 -3.89 12.30
CA GLY A 191 3.54 -4.26 11.61
C GLY A 191 2.67 -3.04 11.37
N GLY A 192 2.06 -2.99 10.20
CA GLY A 192 1.03 -2.02 9.83
C GLY A 192 -0.30 -2.70 9.57
N SER A 193 -1.32 -1.91 9.23
CA SER A 193 -2.59 -2.39 8.67
C SER A 193 -3.34 -1.25 7.97
N GLY A 194 -4.39 -1.59 7.24
CA GLY A 194 -5.27 -0.66 6.56
C GLY A 194 -4.94 -0.43 5.09
N HIS A 195 -3.68 -0.12 4.74
CA HIS A 195 -3.26 -0.07 3.33
C HIS A 195 -3.30 -1.46 2.69
N THR A 196 -2.74 -2.43 3.38
CA THR A 196 -2.95 -3.87 3.19
C THR A 196 -3.19 -4.53 4.54
N ALA A 197 -3.41 -5.84 4.58
CA ALA A 197 -3.84 -6.51 5.81
C ALA A 197 -2.73 -6.62 6.88
N GLU A 198 -1.47 -6.89 6.48
CA GLU A 198 -0.33 -7.07 7.40
C GLU A 198 0.98 -6.56 6.78
N PRO A 199 1.04 -5.29 6.31
CA PRO A 199 2.26 -4.74 5.73
C PRO A 199 3.34 -4.61 6.79
N VAL A 200 4.61 -4.74 6.36
CA VAL A 200 5.76 -4.60 7.24
C VAL A 200 6.57 -3.37 6.91
N SER A 201 7.00 -2.66 7.93
CA SER A 201 7.99 -1.59 7.88
C SER A 201 9.22 -2.01 8.66
N LEU A 202 10.37 -1.41 8.35
CA LEU A 202 11.63 -1.75 9.02
C LEU A 202 12.20 -0.50 9.71
N HIS A 203 12.40 -0.58 11.01
CA HIS A 203 12.98 0.49 11.82
C HIS A 203 14.38 0.13 12.29
N ARG A 204 15.32 1.03 12.13
CA ARG A 204 16.67 0.96 12.69
C ARG A 204 16.93 2.16 13.59
N PRO A 205 17.12 1.97 14.88
CA PRO A 205 17.49 3.07 15.79
C PRO A 205 18.78 3.76 15.36
N ALA A 206 18.92 5.03 15.72
CA ALA A 206 20.18 5.76 15.56
C ALA A 206 21.31 5.07 16.32
N ASP A 207 22.49 5.03 15.70
CA ASP A 207 23.73 4.52 16.29
C ASP A 207 24.94 5.36 15.86
N ALA A 208 26.15 4.94 16.20
CA ALA A 208 27.39 5.63 15.80
C ALA A 208 27.57 5.68 14.26
N ALA A 209 26.89 4.82 13.51
CA ALA A 209 26.99 4.72 12.05
C ALA A 209 25.91 5.49 11.29
N GLY A 210 24.93 6.09 11.98
CA GLY A 210 23.94 6.91 11.29
C GLY A 210 22.67 7.23 12.08
N PRO A 211 21.75 7.97 11.45
CA PRO A 211 20.50 8.43 12.05
C PRO A 211 19.51 7.28 12.28
N ASP A 212 18.45 7.60 13.00
CA ASP A 212 17.26 6.77 13.11
C ASP A 212 16.58 6.65 11.73
N LEU A 213 16.28 5.43 11.27
CA LEU A 213 15.74 5.15 9.95
C LEU A 213 14.45 4.34 10.02
N LEU A 214 13.49 4.71 9.18
CA LEU A 214 12.26 3.96 8.96
C LEU A 214 12.03 3.71 7.47
N ILE A 215 12.14 2.46 7.01
CA ILE A 215 11.60 2.05 5.71
C ILE A 215 10.12 1.80 5.93
N SER A 216 9.28 2.71 5.44
CA SER A 216 7.85 2.73 5.79
C SER A 216 6.95 1.92 4.85
N GLY A 217 7.49 1.42 3.74
CA GLY A 217 6.62 0.92 2.68
C GLY A 217 5.65 2.02 2.23
N ASP A 218 4.41 1.64 2.04
CA ASP A 218 3.32 2.56 1.70
C ASP A 218 2.51 3.05 2.92
N GLN A 219 2.88 2.65 4.14
CA GLN A 219 2.14 3.07 5.33
C GLN A 219 2.23 4.57 5.60
N ILE A 220 3.35 5.21 5.27
CA ILE A 220 3.51 6.67 5.31
C ILE A 220 4.27 7.14 4.09
N LEU A 221 3.62 7.99 3.29
CA LEU A 221 4.15 8.62 2.09
C LEU A 221 4.22 10.13 2.25
N PRO A 222 5.24 10.83 1.70
CA PRO A 222 5.49 12.24 2.02
C PRO A 222 4.43 13.22 1.46
N ARG A 223 3.77 12.89 0.34
CA ARG A 223 2.88 13.82 -0.38
C ARG A 223 1.48 13.31 -0.60
N ILE A 224 1.32 12.04 -0.91
CA ILE A 224 0.03 11.40 -1.19
C ILE A 224 -0.43 10.59 0.01
N SER A 225 -1.75 10.44 0.17
CA SER A 225 -2.30 9.44 1.08
C SER A 225 -2.14 8.05 0.47
N PRO A 226 -1.74 7.03 1.24
CA PRO A 226 -1.92 5.65 0.82
C PRO A 226 -3.38 5.37 0.47
N ASN A 227 -3.61 4.45 -0.45
CA ASN A 227 -4.96 3.98 -0.70
C ASN A 227 -5.39 3.02 0.42
N ILE A 228 -6.52 3.29 1.05
CA ILE A 228 -7.11 2.46 2.10
C ILE A 228 -8.42 1.91 1.56
N SER A 229 -8.42 0.65 1.12
CA SER A 229 -9.55 0.06 0.38
C SER A 229 -10.14 -1.15 1.07
N VAL A 230 -11.46 -1.25 1.04
CA VAL A 230 -12.17 -2.51 1.28
C VAL A 230 -12.01 -3.41 0.06
N TRP A 231 -11.68 -4.66 0.31
CA TRP A 231 -11.59 -5.69 -0.72
C TRP A 231 -12.91 -6.46 -0.86
N PRO A 232 -13.28 -6.89 -2.08
CA PRO A 232 -14.50 -7.68 -2.29
C PRO A 232 -14.61 -8.94 -1.44
N SER A 233 -13.47 -9.53 -1.07
CA SER A 233 -13.39 -10.73 -0.20
C SER A 233 -13.77 -10.46 1.25
N GLU A 234 -13.74 -9.19 1.70
CA GLU A 234 -14.04 -8.77 3.06
C GLU A 234 -14.86 -7.47 3.06
N PRO A 235 -16.10 -7.49 2.51
CA PRO A 235 -16.85 -6.29 2.17
C PRO A 235 -17.29 -5.44 3.37
N ASP A 236 -17.28 -6.00 4.57
CA ASP A 236 -17.68 -5.33 5.81
C ASP A 236 -16.48 -4.91 6.68
N ALA A 237 -15.24 -5.08 6.20
CA ALA A 237 -14.03 -4.66 6.90
C ALA A 237 -13.97 -3.14 7.12
N ASP A 238 -13.29 -2.73 8.19
CA ASP A 238 -12.98 -1.32 8.48
C ASP A 238 -11.45 -1.07 8.43
N PRO A 239 -10.83 -1.15 7.23
CA PRO A 239 -9.40 -0.93 7.08
C PRO A 239 -8.98 0.50 7.44
N LEU A 240 -9.92 1.46 7.44
CA LEU A 240 -9.62 2.83 7.86
C LEU A 240 -9.40 2.92 9.37
N ALA A 241 -10.18 2.19 10.19
CA ALA A 241 -9.92 2.12 11.63
C ALA A 241 -8.53 1.52 11.91
N ASP A 242 -8.19 0.45 11.22
CA ASP A 242 -6.88 -0.21 11.35
C ASP A 242 -5.74 0.72 10.94
N TYR A 243 -5.91 1.44 9.84
CA TYR A 243 -4.92 2.40 9.36
C TYR A 243 -4.71 3.55 10.35
N LEU A 244 -5.79 4.15 10.85
CA LEU A 244 -5.71 5.24 11.83
C LEU A 244 -5.04 4.79 13.13
N ALA A 245 -5.34 3.58 13.61
CA ALA A 245 -4.65 3.00 14.76
C ALA A 245 -3.14 2.76 14.48
N SER A 246 -2.81 2.31 13.26
CA SER A 246 -1.43 2.13 12.82
C SER A 246 -0.66 3.46 12.79
N LEU A 247 -1.30 4.56 12.36
CA LEU A 247 -0.69 5.91 12.37
C LEU A 247 -0.32 6.37 13.78
N GLU A 248 -1.13 6.07 14.80
CA GLU A 248 -0.83 6.41 16.19
C GLU A 248 0.45 5.73 16.68
N GLY A 249 0.73 4.51 16.22
CA GLY A 249 1.92 3.74 16.56
C GLY A 249 3.24 4.43 16.18
N TRP A 250 3.25 5.27 15.15
CA TRP A 250 4.44 5.99 14.71
C TRP A 250 4.93 7.04 15.71
N ASN A 251 4.08 7.50 16.61
CA ASN A 251 4.47 8.44 17.66
C ASN A 251 5.45 7.85 18.69
N ALA A 252 5.63 6.52 18.70
CA ALA A 252 6.62 5.85 19.55
C ALA A 252 8.05 5.96 18.99
N LEU A 253 8.23 6.31 17.71
CA LEU A 253 9.53 6.51 17.10
C LEU A 253 10.05 7.92 17.37
N PRO A 254 11.39 8.15 17.31
CA PRO A 254 11.97 9.49 17.44
C PRO A 254 11.41 10.49 16.40
N ALA A 255 11.22 11.75 16.81
CA ALA A 255 10.65 12.78 15.93
C ALA A 255 11.57 13.14 14.74
N ASP A 256 12.86 12.90 14.86
CA ASP A 256 13.89 13.13 13.86
C ASP A 256 14.20 11.91 12.98
N THR A 257 13.41 10.83 13.09
CA THR A 257 13.50 9.65 12.22
C THR A 257 13.50 10.07 10.75
N LEU A 258 14.50 9.59 9.99
CA LEU A 258 14.51 9.71 8.54
C LEU A 258 13.65 8.62 7.93
N VAL A 259 12.55 9.02 7.32
CA VAL A 259 11.61 8.10 6.66
C VAL A 259 12.06 7.84 5.23
N LEU A 260 12.13 6.56 4.89
CA LEU A 260 12.49 6.02 3.59
C LEU A 260 11.23 5.39 2.96
N PRO A 261 10.40 6.19 2.25
CA PRO A 261 9.11 5.73 1.73
C PRO A 261 9.26 4.99 0.41
N SER A 262 8.27 4.17 0.04
CA SER A 262 8.27 3.50 -1.25
C SER A 262 7.96 4.44 -2.42
N HIS A 263 7.31 5.56 -2.18
CA HIS A 263 7.04 6.59 -3.19
C HIS A 263 7.40 7.99 -2.70
N GLY A 264 7.89 8.82 -3.62
CA GLY A 264 8.37 10.16 -3.29
C GLY A 264 9.84 10.18 -2.83
N ARG A 265 10.18 11.09 -1.96
CA ARG A 265 11.57 11.32 -1.50
C ARG A 265 11.70 10.96 -0.01
N PRO A 266 12.89 10.53 0.46
CA PRO A 266 13.20 10.45 1.89
C PRO A 266 12.91 11.78 2.59
N PHE A 267 12.35 11.72 3.81
CA PHE A 267 11.91 12.92 4.51
C PHE A 267 12.00 12.80 6.02
N HIS A 268 12.08 13.94 6.70
CA HIS A 268 11.85 14.09 8.13
C HIS A 268 10.46 14.68 8.39
N GLY A 269 9.95 14.49 9.61
CA GLY A 269 8.63 15.00 10.03
C GLY A 269 7.57 13.91 10.13
N LEU A 270 7.98 12.69 10.49
CA LEU A 270 7.11 11.51 10.63
C LEU A 270 5.81 11.81 11.40
N HIS A 271 5.89 12.41 12.60
CA HIS A 271 4.73 12.70 13.45
C HIS A 271 3.79 13.73 12.82
N ARG A 272 4.34 14.78 12.20
CA ARG A 272 3.54 15.78 11.49
C ARG A 272 2.78 15.15 10.34
N ARG A 273 3.49 14.30 9.57
CA ARG A 273 2.90 13.62 8.43
C ARG A 273 1.81 12.62 8.84
N ALA A 274 2.01 11.85 9.91
CA ALA A 274 0.99 10.97 10.47
C ALA A 274 -0.26 11.77 10.90
N GLY A 275 -0.08 12.91 11.56
CA GLY A 275 -1.16 13.82 11.93
C GLY A 275 -1.90 14.40 10.72
N ASP A 276 -1.19 14.74 9.63
CA ASP A 276 -1.81 15.25 8.40
C ASP A 276 -2.65 14.17 7.71
N LEU A 277 -2.18 12.93 7.69
CA LEU A 277 -2.94 11.79 7.14
C LEU A 277 -4.22 11.53 7.96
N ALA A 278 -4.12 11.53 9.28
CA ALA A 278 -5.29 11.36 10.14
C ALA A 278 -6.31 12.49 9.93
N ARG A 279 -5.85 13.74 9.82
CA ARG A 279 -6.71 14.89 9.53
C ARG A 279 -7.37 14.79 8.16
N HIS A 280 -6.62 14.39 7.14
CA HIS A 280 -7.15 14.16 5.79
C HIS A 280 -8.31 13.17 5.81
N HIS A 281 -8.18 12.05 6.51
CA HIS A 281 -9.28 11.08 6.62
C HIS A 281 -10.45 11.63 7.44
N ALA A 282 -10.21 12.41 8.49
CA ALA A 282 -11.28 13.07 9.26
C ALA A 282 -12.08 14.05 8.39
N GLU A 283 -11.42 14.82 7.53
CA GLU A 283 -12.07 15.73 6.57
C GLU A 283 -12.91 14.95 5.55
N ARG A 284 -12.39 13.83 4.99
CA ARG A 284 -13.13 12.95 4.09
C ARG A 284 -14.34 12.31 4.74
N LEU A 285 -14.22 11.85 5.99
CA LEU A 285 -15.35 11.32 6.76
C LEU A 285 -16.47 12.38 6.94
N ALA A 286 -16.10 13.60 7.27
CA ALA A 286 -17.08 14.71 7.42
C ALA A 286 -17.76 15.05 6.08
N GLU A 287 -17.01 15.05 4.98
CA GLU A 287 -17.56 15.26 3.62
C GLU A 287 -18.57 14.17 3.27
N ILE A 288 -18.22 12.87 3.46
CA ILE A 288 -19.11 11.74 3.19
C ILE A 288 -20.36 11.81 4.05
N GLU A 289 -20.24 12.10 5.35
CA GLU A 289 -21.39 12.22 6.23
C GLU A 289 -22.35 13.34 5.79
N SER A 290 -21.82 14.44 5.24
CA SER A 290 -22.65 15.52 4.70
C SER A 290 -23.33 15.14 3.39
N LEU A 291 -22.72 14.31 2.55
CA LEU A 291 -23.34 13.78 1.33
C LEU A 291 -24.48 12.79 1.63
N CYS A 292 -24.35 12.01 2.71
CA CYS A 292 -25.30 10.97 3.09
C CYS A 292 -26.49 11.48 3.96
N VAL A 293 -26.81 12.76 3.90
CA VAL A 293 -28.10 13.27 4.44
C VAL A 293 -29.26 12.62 3.70
N ASP A 294 -29.17 12.56 2.37
CA ASP A 294 -30.04 11.73 1.53
C ASP A 294 -29.33 10.41 1.23
N PRO A 295 -30.06 9.29 1.03
CA PRO A 295 -29.46 8.01 0.71
C PRO A 295 -28.57 8.05 -0.54
N GLN A 296 -27.31 7.60 -0.42
CA GLN A 296 -26.32 7.60 -1.49
C GLN A 296 -25.78 6.19 -1.73
N THR A 297 -25.40 5.87 -2.98
CA THR A 297 -24.59 4.67 -3.27
C THR A 297 -23.11 4.97 -3.06
N ALA A 298 -22.30 3.92 -2.85
CA ALA A 298 -20.84 4.08 -2.80
C ALA A 298 -20.27 4.69 -4.09
N ALA A 299 -20.82 4.36 -5.26
CA ALA A 299 -20.42 4.96 -6.54
C ALA A 299 -20.72 6.47 -6.60
N THR A 300 -21.85 6.93 -6.04
CA THR A 300 -22.16 8.37 -5.96
C THR A 300 -21.18 9.08 -5.04
N VAL A 301 -20.90 8.51 -3.87
CA VAL A 301 -19.91 9.03 -2.93
C VAL A 301 -18.52 9.09 -3.60
N THR A 302 -18.12 8.04 -4.32
CA THR A 302 -16.85 8.01 -5.06
C THR A 302 -16.75 9.17 -6.05
N ARG A 303 -17.79 9.43 -6.85
CA ARG A 303 -17.78 10.53 -7.83
C ARG A 303 -17.68 11.92 -7.15
N ALA A 304 -18.26 12.07 -5.97
CA ALA A 304 -18.15 13.31 -5.21
C ALA A 304 -16.74 13.53 -4.65
N LEU A 305 -16.14 12.48 -4.07
CA LEU A 305 -14.79 12.54 -3.51
C LEU A 305 -13.71 12.71 -4.58
N PHE A 306 -13.93 12.18 -5.79
CA PHE A 306 -12.98 12.19 -6.90
C PHE A 306 -13.62 12.82 -8.15
N PRO A 307 -13.77 14.16 -8.21
CA PRO A 307 -14.54 14.84 -9.28
C PRO A 307 -13.86 14.80 -10.67
N ARG A 308 -12.63 14.29 -10.77
CA ARG A 308 -11.94 14.10 -12.06
C ARG A 308 -12.32 12.77 -12.71
N PRO A 309 -12.22 12.65 -14.05
CA PRO A 309 -12.35 11.34 -14.69
C PRO A 309 -11.32 10.34 -14.13
N LEU A 310 -11.80 9.15 -13.80
CA LEU A 310 -10.98 8.04 -13.32
C LEU A 310 -10.90 6.97 -14.40
N ASP A 311 -9.70 6.47 -14.67
CA ASP A 311 -9.56 5.25 -15.46
C ASP A 311 -10.09 4.02 -14.67
N PRO A 312 -10.31 2.86 -15.30
CA PRO A 312 -10.88 1.69 -14.62
C PRO A 312 -10.06 1.19 -13.41
N GLN A 313 -8.74 1.38 -13.42
CA GLN A 313 -7.90 1.03 -12.26
C GLN A 313 -8.09 2.01 -11.12
N GLN A 314 -8.07 3.28 -11.43
CA GLN A 314 -8.30 4.34 -10.45
C GLN A 314 -9.72 4.23 -9.86
N MET A 315 -10.72 3.85 -10.67
CA MET A 315 -12.09 3.62 -10.20
C MET A 315 -12.16 2.49 -9.17
N LEU A 316 -11.46 1.38 -9.41
CA LEU A 316 -11.38 0.25 -8.47
C LEU A 316 -10.87 0.70 -7.10
N PHE A 317 -9.75 1.43 -7.07
CA PHE A 317 -9.18 1.95 -5.83
C PHE A 317 -10.09 3.00 -5.17
N ALA A 318 -10.67 3.91 -5.96
CA ALA A 318 -11.51 4.97 -5.45
C ALA A 318 -12.82 4.45 -4.83
N VAL A 319 -13.44 3.43 -5.44
CA VAL A 319 -14.64 2.77 -4.88
C VAL A 319 -14.30 2.04 -3.58
N GLY A 320 -13.21 1.26 -3.57
CA GLY A 320 -12.75 0.59 -2.35
C GLY A 320 -12.46 1.57 -1.22
N GLU A 321 -11.84 2.72 -1.53
CA GLU A 321 -11.57 3.79 -0.55
C GLU A 321 -12.86 4.45 -0.05
N ALA A 322 -13.84 4.71 -0.93
CA ALA A 322 -15.14 5.24 -0.52
C ALA A 322 -15.87 4.26 0.43
N VAL A 323 -15.85 2.95 0.11
CA VAL A 323 -16.46 1.91 0.96
C VAL A 323 -15.74 1.82 2.32
N ALA A 324 -14.41 1.94 2.36
CA ALA A 324 -13.66 1.96 3.61
C ALA A 324 -14.11 3.09 4.55
N HIS A 325 -14.31 4.30 4.01
CA HIS A 325 -14.81 5.43 4.79
C HIS A 325 -16.29 5.24 5.20
N LEU A 326 -17.13 4.69 4.33
CA LEU A 326 -18.52 4.37 4.63
C LEU A 326 -18.63 3.33 5.75
N ASN A 327 -17.87 2.24 5.67
CA ASN A 327 -17.82 1.21 6.71
C ASN A 327 -17.35 1.78 8.04
N HIS A 328 -16.34 2.66 8.03
CA HIS A 328 -15.87 3.34 9.24
C HIS A 328 -16.97 4.17 9.89
N LEU A 329 -17.72 4.95 9.09
CA LEU A 329 -18.86 5.74 9.61
C LEU A 329 -19.98 4.85 10.15
N ILE A 330 -20.24 3.69 9.53
CA ILE A 330 -21.18 2.69 10.05
C ILE A 330 -20.70 2.15 11.40
N GLY A 331 -19.44 1.75 11.49
CA GLY A 331 -18.82 1.26 12.73
C GLY A 331 -18.88 2.29 13.88
N LYS A 332 -18.90 3.58 13.56
CA LYS A 332 -19.09 4.70 14.51
C LYS A 332 -20.55 5.05 14.76
N GLY A 333 -21.52 4.36 14.14
CA GLY A 333 -22.95 4.66 14.26
C GLY A 333 -23.38 6.00 13.63
N ARG A 334 -22.55 6.57 12.75
CA ARG A 334 -22.81 7.86 12.06
C ARG A 334 -23.57 7.69 10.76
N LEU A 335 -23.46 6.51 10.14
CA LEU A 335 -24.24 6.09 8.97
C LEU A 335 -24.87 4.73 9.22
N GLU A 336 -25.93 4.43 8.45
CA GLU A 336 -26.49 3.10 8.32
C GLU A 336 -26.49 2.66 6.85
N ARG A 337 -26.34 1.35 6.62
CA ARG A 337 -26.41 0.75 5.30
C ARG A 337 -27.78 0.10 5.11
N LEU A 338 -28.48 0.50 4.07
CA LEU A 338 -29.73 -0.07 3.61
C LEU A 338 -29.41 -1.01 2.45
N ALA A 339 -29.57 -2.33 2.66
CA ALA A 339 -29.35 -3.29 1.61
C ALA A 339 -30.32 -3.06 0.44
N GLY A 340 -29.79 -2.82 -0.76
CA GLY A 340 -30.58 -2.62 -1.95
C GLY A 340 -31.16 -3.96 -2.44
N ARG A 341 -32.48 -3.99 -2.72
CA ARG A 341 -33.14 -5.08 -3.41
C ARG A 341 -34.13 -4.51 -4.42
N HIS A 342 -34.06 -4.98 -5.64
CA HIS A 342 -35.04 -4.68 -6.69
C HIS A 342 -35.52 -6.01 -7.29
N ASP A 343 -36.83 -6.28 -7.22
CA ASP A 343 -37.45 -7.53 -7.73
C ASP A 343 -36.78 -8.82 -7.26
N GLY A 344 -36.29 -8.83 -6.00
CA GLY A 344 -35.60 -9.98 -5.42
C GLY A 344 -34.13 -10.15 -5.82
N MET A 345 -33.62 -9.33 -6.74
CA MET A 345 -32.22 -9.30 -7.14
C MET A 345 -31.41 -8.29 -6.28
N PRO A 346 -30.10 -8.54 -6.06
CA PRO A 346 -29.23 -7.56 -5.42
C PRO A 346 -29.25 -6.25 -6.22
N ALA A 347 -29.59 -5.14 -5.55
CA ALA A 347 -29.46 -3.80 -6.06
C ALA A 347 -28.34 -3.08 -5.31
N ALA A 348 -28.01 -1.85 -5.70
CA ALA A 348 -27.01 -1.05 -5.00
C ALA A 348 -27.40 -0.81 -3.54
N ASP A 349 -26.44 -0.98 -2.63
CA ASP A 349 -26.60 -0.58 -1.24
C ASP A 349 -26.67 0.95 -1.15
N LEU A 350 -27.51 1.45 -0.23
CA LEU A 350 -27.64 2.86 0.06
C LEU A 350 -27.10 3.16 1.46
N TYR A 351 -26.44 4.27 1.60
CA TYR A 351 -25.86 4.77 2.84
C TYR A 351 -26.50 6.09 3.20
N ARG A 352 -26.98 6.22 4.44
CA ARG A 352 -27.59 7.46 4.94
C ARG A 352 -27.26 7.68 6.42
N ARG A 353 -27.50 8.90 6.90
CA ARG A 353 -27.51 9.17 8.34
C ARG A 353 -28.67 8.42 9.00
N PRO A 354 -28.47 7.84 10.21
CA PRO A 354 -29.58 7.29 10.97
C PRO A 354 -30.62 8.38 11.26
N ASP A 355 -31.89 8.01 11.22
CA ASP A 355 -32.95 8.91 11.70
C ASP A 355 -32.66 9.23 13.18
N VAL A 356 -32.56 10.53 13.51
CA VAL A 356 -32.43 10.96 14.91
C VAL A 356 -33.75 10.68 15.59
N THR A 357 -33.98 9.43 16.01
CA THR A 357 -35.03 9.14 16.98
C THR A 357 -34.55 9.73 18.30
N GLY A 358 -35.02 10.96 18.60
CA GLY A 358 -34.84 11.53 19.93
C GLY A 358 -35.38 10.58 20.99
N PRO A 359 -34.78 10.55 22.21
CA PRO A 359 -35.35 9.77 23.29
C PRO A 359 -36.77 10.25 23.54
N ALA A 360 -37.71 9.29 23.50
CA ALA A 360 -39.11 9.53 23.92
C ALA A 360 -39.17 9.84 25.40
#